data_e118465eddb64497ed82de255e09f1e3
#
_entry.id   e118465eddb64497ed82de255e09f1e3
#
_cell.length_a   1.000
_cell.length_b   1.000
_cell.length_c   1.000
_cell.angle_alpha   90.00
_cell.angle_beta   90.00
_cell.angle_gamma   90.00
#
_symmetry.space_group_name_H-M   'P 1'
#
loop_
_entity.id
_entity.type
_entity.pdbx_description
1 polymer ?
#
loop_
_entity_poly.entity_id
_entity_poly.type
_entity_poly.pdbx_seq_one_letter_code
_entity_poly.pdbx_strand_id
1 'polypeptide(L)'
;FGLWAVRGTAAAAADFPGIADLGVIYGMCLHSVNHRERAKKLADICFKLNIEDTHIVNYALKKLVKAGLVTSQKQGKEVFYETSDTGKAVIRRYRDIREACLVDAFSALGEVDPDSLGELARQLRVLSGLYGQAARSATNM
;
A
#
# COMPACT_ATOMS: atom_id res chain seq x y z
N PHE A 1 0.37 -9.76 8.05
CA PHE A 1 0.29 -8.48 7.33
C PHE A 1 -0.85 -8.47 6.30
N GLY A 2 -0.99 -9.51 5.45
CA GLY A 2 -2.02 -9.54 4.41
C GLY A 2 -3.45 -9.39 4.94
N LEU A 3 -3.82 -10.12 5.98
CA LEU A 3 -5.16 -10.03 6.57
C LEU A 3 -5.47 -8.63 7.14
N TRP A 4 -4.48 -7.99 7.75
CA TRP A 4 -4.61 -6.62 8.23
C TRP A 4 -4.79 -5.63 7.08
N ALA A 5 -4.00 -5.75 6.00
CA ALA A 5 -4.13 -4.89 4.84
C ALA A 5 -5.53 -4.97 4.23
N VAL A 6 -6.13 -6.18 4.16
CA VAL A 6 -7.51 -6.38 3.68
C VAL A 6 -8.52 -5.71 4.61
N ARG A 7 -8.53 -6.11 5.88
CA ARG A 7 -9.56 -5.68 6.85
C ARG A 7 -9.43 -4.20 7.20
N GLY A 8 -8.20 -3.71 7.35
CA GLY A 8 -7.94 -2.31 7.64
C GLY A 8 -8.33 -1.40 6.48
N THR A 9 -8.06 -1.81 5.23
CA THR A 9 -8.49 -1.05 4.05
C THR A 9 -10.02 -1.06 3.91
N ALA A 10 -10.66 -2.23 4.12
CA ALA A 10 -12.12 -2.35 4.08
C ALA A 10 -12.79 -1.50 5.17
N ALA A 11 -12.26 -1.53 6.40
CA ALA A 11 -12.76 -0.70 7.49
C ALA A 11 -12.59 0.80 7.21
N ALA A 12 -11.44 1.20 6.66
CA ALA A 12 -11.21 2.60 6.27
C ALA A 12 -12.10 3.06 5.12
N ALA A 13 -12.48 2.14 4.24
CA ALA A 13 -13.36 2.40 3.10
C ALA A 13 -14.85 2.39 3.47
N ALA A 14 -15.23 1.81 4.60
CA ALA A 14 -16.63 1.69 5.01
C ALA A 14 -17.33 3.05 5.16
N ASP A 15 -16.60 4.08 5.56
CA ASP A 15 -17.11 5.44 5.70
C ASP A 15 -17.26 6.19 4.35
N PHE A 16 -16.85 5.55 3.23
CA PHE A 16 -16.85 6.15 1.90
C PHE A 16 -17.72 5.32 0.93
N PRO A 17 -18.91 5.80 0.55
CA PRO A 17 -19.81 5.07 -0.35
C PRO A 17 -19.14 4.72 -1.69
N GLY A 18 -19.34 3.47 -2.14
CA GLY A 18 -18.80 2.98 -3.42
C GLY A 18 -17.37 2.44 -3.38
N ILE A 19 -16.75 2.37 -2.20
CA ILE A 19 -15.35 1.93 -2.02
C ILE A 19 -15.26 0.62 -1.22
N ALA A 20 -16.36 0.13 -0.65
CA ALA A 20 -16.41 -1.01 0.27
C ALA A 20 -15.81 -2.33 -0.28
N ASP A 21 -15.76 -2.51 -1.60
CA ASP A 21 -15.25 -3.73 -2.26
C ASP A 21 -13.79 -3.64 -2.69
N LEU A 22 -13.03 -2.70 -2.15
CA LEU A 22 -11.61 -2.58 -2.48
C LEU A 22 -10.80 -3.70 -1.83
N GLY A 23 -10.43 -4.71 -2.61
CA GLY A 23 -9.51 -5.76 -2.20
C GLY A 23 -8.08 -5.24 -1.95
N VAL A 24 -7.21 -6.13 -1.49
CA VAL A 24 -5.81 -5.82 -1.08
C VAL A 24 -5.03 -5.00 -2.10
N ILE A 25 -5.12 -5.39 -3.38
CA ILE A 25 -4.35 -4.75 -4.46
C ILE A 25 -4.70 -3.27 -4.62
N TYR A 26 -5.96 -2.89 -4.43
CA TYR A 26 -6.39 -1.49 -4.50
C TYR A 26 -5.81 -0.68 -3.34
N GLY A 27 -5.86 -1.22 -2.13
CA GLY A 27 -5.22 -0.61 -0.96
C GLY A 27 -3.72 -0.41 -1.17
N MET A 28 -3.01 -1.43 -1.64
CA MET A 28 -1.58 -1.36 -1.93
C MET A 28 -1.27 -0.30 -2.99
N CYS A 29 -2.05 -0.24 -4.08
CA CYS A 29 -1.91 0.77 -5.12
C CYS A 29 -2.19 2.17 -4.57
N LEU A 30 -3.27 2.38 -3.81
CA LEU A 30 -3.61 3.66 -3.21
C LEU A 30 -2.51 4.17 -2.27
N HIS A 31 -2.00 3.31 -1.38
CA HIS A 31 -0.87 3.65 -0.51
C HIS A 31 0.42 3.94 -1.30
N SER A 32 0.67 3.19 -2.39
CA SER A 32 1.82 3.44 -3.25
C SER A 32 1.73 4.78 -3.95
N VAL A 33 0.56 5.15 -4.48
CA VAL A 33 0.32 6.45 -5.12
C VAL A 33 0.49 7.58 -4.12
N ASN A 34 -0.05 7.45 -2.91
CA ASN A 34 0.04 8.49 -1.86
C ASN A 34 1.45 8.68 -1.28
N HIS A 35 2.32 7.71 -1.44
CA HIS A 35 3.65 7.77 -0.81
C HIS A 35 4.48 8.96 -1.33
N ARG A 36 4.93 9.82 -0.41
CA ARG A 36 5.68 11.06 -0.69
C ARG A 36 4.91 12.12 -1.49
N GLU A 37 3.59 12.02 -1.56
CA GLU A 37 2.67 13.03 -2.12
C GLU A 37 3.12 13.61 -3.47
N ARG A 38 3.60 12.76 -4.37
CA ARG A 38 4.02 13.13 -5.72
C ARG A 38 3.39 12.23 -6.77
N ALA A 39 3.15 12.77 -7.95
CA ALA A 39 2.67 12.04 -9.11
C ALA A 39 3.61 10.86 -9.45
N LYS A 40 3.03 9.72 -9.81
CA LYS A 40 3.75 8.47 -10.12
C LYS A 40 3.28 7.85 -11.40
N LYS A 41 4.20 7.24 -12.12
CA LYS A 41 3.90 6.43 -13.30
C LYS A 41 3.52 5.02 -12.90
N LEU A 42 2.82 4.32 -13.80
CA LEU A 42 2.48 2.90 -13.62
C LEU A 42 3.73 2.05 -13.29
N ALA A 43 4.81 2.25 -14.03
CA ALA A 43 6.06 1.51 -13.82
C ALA A 43 6.65 1.69 -12.41
N ASP A 44 6.62 2.93 -11.87
CA ASP A 44 7.11 3.22 -10.52
C ASP A 44 6.28 2.50 -9.44
N ILE A 45 4.96 2.41 -9.67
CA ILE A 45 4.04 1.73 -8.75
C ILE A 45 4.27 0.23 -8.81
N CYS A 46 4.37 -0.36 -9.99
CA CYS A 46 4.67 -1.78 -10.20
C CYS A 46 6.00 -2.16 -9.53
N PHE A 47 7.05 -1.38 -9.78
CA PHE A 47 8.37 -1.59 -9.19
C PHE A 47 8.31 -1.56 -7.66
N LYS A 48 7.64 -0.56 -7.08
CA LYS A 48 7.51 -0.42 -5.62
C LYS A 48 6.73 -1.57 -4.99
N LEU A 49 5.69 -2.06 -5.66
CA LEU A 49 4.86 -3.16 -5.19
C LEU A 49 5.47 -4.54 -5.48
N ASN A 50 6.56 -4.59 -6.24
CA ASN A 50 7.18 -5.82 -6.75
C ASN A 50 6.16 -6.69 -7.51
N ILE A 51 5.37 -6.06 -8.39
CA ILE A 51 4.38 -6.72 -9.24
C ILE A 51 4.86 -6.61 -10.69
N GLU A 52 5.17 -7.75 -11.29
CA GLU A 52 5.65 -7.84 -12.67
C GLU A 52 4.51 -7.66 -13.68
N ASP A 53 3.33 -8.21 -13.38
CA ASP A 53 2.16 -8.05 -14.23
C ASP A 53 1.56 -6.63 -14.09
N THR A 54 1.93 -5.78 -15.03
CA THR A 54 1.47 -4.39 -15.07
C THR A 54 -0.04 -4.26 -15.30
N HIS A 55 -0.70 -5.29 -15.86
CA HIS A 55 -2.14 -5.28 -16.10
C HIS A 55 -2.94 -5.25 -14.80
N ILE A 56 -2.48 -5.97 -13.78
CA ILE A 56 -3.10 -6.01 -12.46
C ILE A 56 -3.09 -4.62 -11.83
N VAL A 57 -1.93 -3.96 -11.83
CA VAL A 57 -1.77 -2.61 -11.26
C VAL A 57 -2.55 -1.58 -12.07
N ASN A 58 -2.49 -1.66 -13.40
CA ASN A 58 -3.24 -0.76 -14.28
C ASN A 58 -4.75 -0.88 -14.08
N TYR A 59 -5.25 -2.11 -13.95
CA TYR A 59 -6.67 -2.34 -13.66
C TYR A 59 -7.06 -1.74 -12.29
N ALA A 60 -6.25 -1.95 -11.27
CA ALA A 60 -6.46 -1.39 -9.95
C ALA A 60 -6.48 0.15 -9.98
N LEU A 61 -5.53 0.77 -10.66
CA LEU A 61 -5.48 2.23 -10.80
C LEU A 61 -6.72 2.79 -11.53
N LYS A 62 -7.17 2.13 -12.62
CA LYS A 62 -8.41 2.53 -13.31
C LYS A 62 -9.63 2.47 -12.39
N LYS A 63 -9.73 1.44 -11.55
CA LYS A 63 -10.80 1.32 -10.55
C LYS A 63 -10.71 2.42 -9.49
N LEU A 64 -9.51 2.74 -8.99
CA LEU A 64 -9.28 3.81 -8.03
C LEU A 64 -9.62 5.20 -8.62
N VAL A 65 -9.30 5.43 -9.88
CA VAL A 65 -9.70 6.65 -10.60
C VAL A 65 -11.22 6.72 -10.72
N LYS A 66 -11.88 5.63 -11.12
CA LYS A 66 -13.35 5.58 -11.21
C LYS A 66 -14.01 5.80 -9.85
N ALA A 67 -13.40 5.33 -8.77
CA ALA A 67 -13.88 5.54 -7.39
C ALA A 67 -13.55 6.95 -6.86
N GLY A 68 -12.87 7.80 -7.63
CA GLY A 68 -12.50 9.15 -7.20
C GLY A 68 -11.40 9.23 -6.15
N LEU A 69 -10.66 8.14 -5.89
CA LEU A 69 -9.58 8.09 -4.90
C LEU A 69 -8.22 8.51 -5.46
N VAL A 70 -8.06 8.36 -6.75
CA VAL A 70 -6.85 8.71 -7.50
C VAL A 70 -7.26 9.55 -8.69
N THR A 71 -6.47 10.54 -9.03
CA THR A 71 -6.57 11.29 -10.27
C THR A 71 -5.49 10.81 -11.24
N SER A 72 -5.75 10.91 -12.53
CA SER A 72 -4.76 10.61 -13.56
C SER A 72 -4.61 11.77 -14.50
N GLN A 73 -3.36 12.10 -14.84
CA GLN A 73 -3.03 13.17 -15.77
C GLN A 73 -2.09 12.65 -16.86
N LYS A 74 -2.48 12.85 -18.11
CA LYS A 74 -1.62 12.49 -19.24
C LYS A 74 -0.64 13.63 -19.50
N GLN A 75 0.65 13.30 -19.54
CA GLN A 75 1.73 14.23 -19.89
C GLN A 75 2.55 13.60 -21.02
N GLY A 76 2.34 14.09 -22.24
CA GLY A 76 2.96 13.49 -23.44
C GLY A 76 2.46 12.05 -23.69
N LYS A 77 3.37 11.09 -23.69
CA LYS A 77 3.06 9.66 -23.87
C LYS A 77 2.82 8.92 -22.54
N GLU A 78 3.01 9.56 -21.41
CA GLU A 78 2.96 8.96 -20.08
C GLU A 78 1.71 9.40 -19.30
N VAL A 79 1.25 8.51 -18.41
CA VAL A 79 0.16 8.80 -17.48
C VAL A 79 0.72 8.83 -16.08
N PHE A 80 0.42 9.92 -15.37
CA PHE A 80 0.78 10.13 -13.98
C PHE A 80 -0.45 10.01 -13.10
N TYR A 81 -0.28 9.43 -11.93
CA TYR A 81 -1.32 9.18 -10.94
C TYR A 81 -1.00 9.90 -9.64
N GLU A 82 -1.99 10.58 -9.10
CA GLU A 82 -1.93 11.26 -7.81
C GLU A 82 -3.13 10.90 -6.95
N THR A 83 -2.94 10.93 -5.62
CA THR A 83 -4.04 10.69 -4.69
C THR A 83 -4.95 11.92 -4.62
N SER A 84 -6.25 11.73 -4.82
CA SER A 84 -7.25 12.77 -4.63
C SER A 84 -7.41 13.13 -3.14
N ASP A 85 -8.14 14.21 -2.83
CA ASP A 85 -8.45 14.57 -1.44
C ASP A 85 -9.27 13.49 -0.74
N THR A 86 -10.22 12.85 -1.46
CA THR A 86 -10.97 11.70 -0.95
C THR A 86 -10.04 10.52 -0.68
N GLY A 87 -9.12 10.22 -1.59
CA GLY A 87 -8.12 9.17 -1.39
C GLY A 87 -7.21 9.44 -0.19
N LYS A 88 -6.80 10.68 0.02
CA LYS A 88 -6.04 11.10 1.22
C LYS A 88 -6.86 10.92 2.50
N ALA A 89 -8.17 11.21 2.46
CA ALA A 89 -9.05 10.99 3.61
C ALA A 89 -9.16 9.51 3.97
N VAL A 90 -9.33 8.62 2.98
CA VAL A 90 -9.33 7.16 3.20
C VAL A 90 -8.01 6.68 3.82
N ILE A 91 -6.87 7.20 3.34
CA ILE A 91 -5.56 6.83 3.89
C ILE A 91 -5.38 7.34 5.32
N ARG A 92 -5.86 8.55 5.64
CA ARG A 92 -5.86 9.05 7.03
C ARG A 92 -6.71 8.14 7.92
N ARG A 93 -7.92 7.81 7.50
CA ARG A 93 -8.80 6.90 8.24
C ARG A 93 -8.17 5.52 8.46
N TYR A 94 -7.50 4.97 7.45
CA TYR A 94 -6.73 3.73 7.60
C TYR A 94 -5.62 3.85 8.65
N ARG A 95 -4.93 4.99 8.69
CA ARG A 95 -3.89 5.26 9.68
C ARG A 95 -4.47 5.29 11.09
N ASP A 96 -5.60 5.98 11.29
CA ASP A 96 -6.26 6.08 12.58
C ASP A 96 -6.69 4.70 13.10
N ILE A 97 -7.29 3.88 12.23
CA ILE A 97 -7.67 2.49 12.57
C ILE A 97 -6.43 1.66 12.90
N ARG A 98 -5.35 1.81 12.13
CA ARG A 98 -4.10 1.09 12.39
C ARG A 98 -3.49 1.53 13.73
N GLU A 99 -3.51 2.81 14.02
CA GLU A 99 -3.02 3.35 15.29
C GLU A 99 -3.80 2.74 16.45
N ALA A 100 -5.12 2.86 16.44
CA ALA A 100 -5.98 2.35 17.50
C ALA A 100 -5.94 0.82 17.68
N CYS A 101 -5.91 0.06 16.57
CA CYS A 101 -6.04 -1.40 16.63
C CYS A 101 -4.70 -2.14 16.70
N LEU A 102 -3.62 -1.54 16.24
CA LEU A 102 -2.32 -2.20 16.18
C LEU A 102 -1.27 -1.50 17.03
N VAL A 103 -1.09 -0.19 16.89
CA VAL A 103 -0.02 0.53 17.59
C VAL A 103 -0.34 0.61 19.08
N ASP A 104 -1.56 0.97 19.45
CA ASP A 104 -1.98 1.01 20.85
C ASP A 104 -1.91 -0.37 21.52
N ALA A 105 -2.14 -1.45 20.75
CA ALA A 105 -2.01 -2.81 21.25
C ALA A 105 -0.55 -3.19 21.60
N PHE A 106 0.45 -2.52 21.02
CA PHE A 106 1.85 -2.74 21.41
C PHE A 106 2.14 -2.35 22.84
N SER A 107 1.36 -1.45 23.44
CA SER A 107 1.47 -1.10 24.86
C SER A 107 1.25 -2.32 25.79
N ALA A 108 0.49 -3.32 25.33
CA ALA A 108 0.29 -4.56 26.06
C ALA A 108 1.54 -5.46 26.14
N LEU A 109 2.55 -5.20 25.32
CA LEU A 109 3.85 -5.88 25.38
C LEU A 109 4.79 -5.32 26.44
N GLY A 110 4.35 -4.30 27.21
CA GLY A 110 5.18 -3.58 28.16
C GLY A 110 6.08 -2.54 27.49
N GLU A 111 7.11 -2.09 28.22
CA GLU A 111 8.10 -1.18 27.65
C GLU A 111 8.94 -1.91 26.57
N VAL A 112 8.62 -1.63 25.32
CA VAL A 112 9.40 -2.13 24.19
C VAL A 112 10.51 -1.14 23.90
N ASP A 113 11.77 -1.57 24.07
CA ASP A 113 12.92 -0.77 23.73
C ASP A 113 12.92 -0.46 22.23
N PRO A 114 12.91 0.83 21.82
CA PRO A 114 12.89 1.23 20.42
C PRO A 114 14.07 0.70 19.61
N ASP A 115 15.23 0.54 20.21
CA ASP A 115 16.44 0.06 19.53
C ASP A 115 16.33 -1.43 19.22
N SER A 116 15.84 -2.23 20.15
CA SER A 116 15.53 -3.66 19.93
C SER A 116 14.48 -3.85 18.83
N LEU A 117 13.44 -3.02 18.82
CA LEU A 117 12.42 -3.07 17.76
C LEU A 117 13.01 -2.66 16.40
N GLY A 118 13.88 -1.64 16.39
CA GLY A 118 14.60 -1.19 15.21
C GLY A 118 15.49 -2.27 14.62
N GLU A 119 16.21 -3.01 15.46
CA GLU A 119 17.08 -4.12 15.05
C GLU A 119 16.26 -5.28 14.48
N LEU A 120 15.18 -5.69 15.13
CA LEU A 120 14.27 -6.70 14.61
C LEU A 120 13.70 -6.30 13.24
N ALA A 121 13.27 -5.06 13.09
CA ALA A 121 12.77 -4.54 11.82
C ALA A 121 13.85 -4.56 10.73
N ARG A 122 15.11 -4.30 11.08
CA ARG A 122 16.27 -4.41 10.17
C ARG A 122 16.48 -5.85 9.72
N GLN A 123 16.47 -6.81 10.64
CA GLN A 123 16.65 -8.23 10.35
C GLN A 123 15.53 -8.77 9.46
N LEU A 124 14.28 -8.39 9.72
CA LEU A 124 13.14 -8.78 8.89
C LEU A 124 13.24 -8.21 7.47
N ARG A 125 13.74 -6.98 7.28
CA ARG A 125 13.99 -6.42 5.95
C ARG A 125 15.07 -7.19 5.19
N VAL A 126 16.16 -7.57 5.85
CA VAL A 126 17.23 -8.39 5.24
C VAL A 126 16.66 -9.75 4.81
N LEU A 127 15.93 -10.41 5.70
CA LEU A 127 15.29 -11.69 5.41
C LEU A 127 14.33 -11.61 4.23
N SER A 128 13.48 -10.58 4.20
CA SER A 128 12.57 -10.32 3.07
C SER A 128 13.33 -10.15 1.75
N GLY A 129 14.46 -9.45 1.76
CA GLY A 129 15.33 -9.31 0.58
C GLY A 129 15.90 -10.65 0.10
N LEU A 130 16.32 -11.51 1.02
CA LEU A 130 16.84 -12.86 0.70
C LEU A 130 15.74 -13.73 0.09
N TYR A 131 14.52 -13.71 0.63
CA TYR A 131 13.39 -14.44 0.03
C TYR A 131 13.06 -13.92 -1.37
N GLY A 132 13.07 -12.60 -1.59
CA GLY A 132 12.87 -12.02 -2.92
C GLY A 132 13.96 -12.45 -3.92
N GLN A 133 15.22 -12.53 -3.48
CA GLN A 133 16.32 -13.02 -4.32
C GLN A 133 16.18 -14.52 -4.63
N ALA A 134 15.85 -15.33 -3.63
CA ALA A 134 15.62 -16.76 -3.80
C ALA A 134 14.47 -17.05 -4.79
N ALA A 135 13.37 -16.31 -4.69
CA ALA A 135 12.26 -16.44 -5.62
C ALA A 135 12.67 -16.14 -7.07
N ARG A 136 13.41 -15.05 -7.30
CA ARG A 136 13.94 -14.74 -8.65
C ARG A 136 14.91 -15.79 -9.16
N SER A 137 15.75 -16.36 -8.28
CA SER A 137 16.67 -17.43 -8.68
C SER A 137 15.93 -18.70 -9.06
N ALA A 138 14.87 -19.06 -8.34
CA ALA A 138 14.05 -20.23 -8.62
C ALA A 138 13.31 -20.13 -9.98
N THR A 139 12.95 -18.92 -10.40
CA THR A 139 12.29 -18.70 -11.69
C THR A 139 13.25 -18.93 -12.90
N ASN A 140 14.57 -18.87 -12.67
CA ASN A 140 15.59 -19.07 -13.69
C ASN A 140 16.21 -20.50 -13.71
N MET A 141 15.67 -21.41 -12.91
CA MET A 141 16.07 -22.82 -12.87
C MET A 141 15.14 -23.68 -13.73
#